data_c20ad29a204e289c58e9b7cf283bdef5
#
_entry.id   c20ad29a204e289c58e9b7cf283bdef5
#
_cell.length_a   1.000
_cell.length_b   1.000
_cell.length_c   1.000
_cell.angle_alpha   90.00
_cell.angle_beta   90.00
_cell.angle_gamma   90.00
#
_symmetry.space_group_name_H-M   'P 1'
#
loop_
_entity.id
_entity.type
_entity.pdbx_description
1 polymer ?
#
loop_
_entity_poly.entity_id
_entity_poly.type
_entity_poly.pdbx_seq_one_letter_code
_entity_poly.pdbx_strand_id
1 'polypeptide(L)'
;MNNPTSKNKLAMFGGSKTIQAEFKRFNSIGKEELEATKQVIESGVLSQFLGAWHEDFYGGEKVREFEKACEEFFGVKHAITVNSATSGLIAAVGAVGIEPGDEVIVSPWTMCASATAILHWNAIPIFA
;
A
#
# COMPACT_ATOMS: atom_id res chain seq x y z
N MET A 1 -21.96 -33.85 36.99
CA MET A 1 -21.73 -32.88 35.89
C MET A 1 -20.41 -32.19 36.17
N ASN A 2 -19.33 -32.54 35.48
CA ASN A 2 -18.00 -31.95 35.71
C ASN A 2 -18.00 -30.54 35.18
N ASN A 3 -17.89 -29.58 36.09
CA ASN A 3 -17.69 -28.17 35.75
C ASN A 3 -16.35 -28.06 34.97
N PRO A 4 -16.31 -27.61 33.72
CA PRO A 4 -15.05 -27.47 33.00
C PRO A 4 -14.15 -26.49 33.77
N THR A 5 -13.04 -26.99 34.26
CA THR A 5 -12.04 -26.17 34.94
C THR A 5 -11.63 -25.02 34.02
N SER A 6 -11.35 -23.83 34.58
CA SER A 6 -11.02 -22.60 33.83
C SER A 6 -9.90 -22.77 32.78
N LYS A 7 -9.10 -23.83 32.89
CA LYS A 7 -8.03 -24.21 31.94
C LYS A 7 -8.53 -24.65 30.56
N ASN A 8 -9.77 -25.14 30.45
CA ASN A 8 -10.34 -25.62 29.17
C ASN A 8 -11.30 -24.61 28.53
N LYS A 9 -11.40 -23.43 29.11
CA LYS A 9 -12.27 -22.37 28.59
C LYS A 9 -11.49 -21.49 27.63
N LEU A 10 -12.06 -21.20 26.45
CA LEU A 10 -11.44 -20.28 25.50
C LEU A 10 -11.29 -18.89 26.12
N ALA A 11 -10.20 -18.20 25.79
CA ALA A 11 -9.91 -16.87 26.34
C ALA A 11 -11.07 -15.87 26.12
N MET A 12 -11.74 -15.93 24.97
CA MET A 12 -12.91 -15.09 24.66
C MET A 12 -14.11 -15.33 25.58
N PHE A 13 -14.15 -16.48 26.28
CA PHE A 13 -15.19 -16.82 27.26
C PHE A 13 -14.66 -16.76 28.71
N GLY A 14 -13.55 -16.05 28.93
CA GLY A 14 -12.96 -15.87 30.25
C GLY A 14 -11.96 -16.94 30.67
N GLY A 15 -11.44 -17.73 29.74
CA GLY A 15 -10.28 -18.59 29.96
C GLY A 15 -8.95 -17.82 29.95
N SER A 16 -7.85 -18.49 30.27
CA SER A 16 -6.53 -17.88 30.21
C SER A 16 -6.07 -17.65 28.76
N LYS A 17 -5.49 -16.49 28.48
CA LYS A 17 -4.87 -16.20 27.18
C LYS A 17 -3.67 -17.13 26.96
N THR A 18 -3.55 -17.71 25.77
CA THR A 18 -2.41 -18.52 25.37
C THR A 18 -1.14 -17.68 25.27
N ILE A 19 -1.26 -16.45 24.78
CA ILE A 19 -0.17 -15.48 24.69
C ILE A 19 -0.40 -14.43 25.77
N GLN A 20 0.55 -14.36 26.72
CA GLN A 20 0.51 -13.41 27.84
C GLN A 20 1.25 -12.11 27.51
N ALA A 21 2.12 -12.13 26.50
CA ALA A 21 2.90 -10.98 26.11
C ALA A 21 2.04 -9.87 25.50
N GLU A 22 2.27 -8.65 25.93
CA GLU A 22 1.74 -7.46 25.25
C GLU A 22 2.60 -7.17 24.02
N PHE A 23 1.99 -7.13 22.85
CA PHE A 23 2.66 -6.71 21.63
C PHE A 23 2.86 -5.20 21.65
N LYS A 24 4.10 -4.76 21.60
CA LYS A 24 4.41 -3.34 21.42
C LYS A 24 3.93 -2.88 20.05
N ARG A 25 3.43 -1.64 19.97
CA ARG A 25 3.15 -1.02 18.67
C ARG A 25 4.44 -0.95 17.86
N PHE A 26 4.39 -1.39 16.64
CA PHE A 26 5.46 -1.18 15.70
C PHE A 26 5.53 0.33 15.38
N ASN A 27 6.68 0.92 15.63
CA ASN A 27 6.97 2.30 15.30
C ASN A 27 8.34 2.35 14.62
N SER A 28 8.33 2.67 13.33
CA SER A 28 9.53 2.83 12.51
C SER A 28 9.92 4.29 12.30
N ILE A 29 9.13 5.23 12.85
CA ILE A 29 9.39 6.67 12.67
C ILE A 29 10.31 7.15 13.80
N GLY A 30 11.44 7.73 13.44
CA GLY A 30 12.47 8.17 14.37
C GLY A 30 13.16 9.46 13.96
N LYS A 31 14.45 9.54 14.29
CA LYS A 31 15.28 10.72 14.02
C LYS A 31 15.57 10.92 12.53
N GLU A 32 15.68 9.83 11.79
CA GLU A 32 16.00 9.85 10.36
C GLU A 32 14.85 10.46 9.57
N GLU A 33 13.60 10.06 9.87
CA GLU A 33 12.41 10.62 9.23
C GLU A 33 12.19 12.10 9.63
N LEU A 34 12.48 12.43 10.89
CA LEU A 34 12.42 13.81 11.35
C LEU A 34 13.40 14.70 10.59
N GLU A 35 14.64 14.26 10.41
CA GLU A 35 15.66 15.05 9.69
C GLU A 35 15.33 15.16 8.20
N ALA A 36 14.89 14.07 7.56
CA ALA A 36 14.46 14.10 6.17
C ALA A 36 13.28 15.06 5.95
N THR A 37 12.30 15.05 6.85
CA THR A 37 11.16 15.97 6.81
C THR A 37 11.60 17.43 6.97
N LYS A 38 12.51 17.68 7.91
CA LYS A 38 13.07 19.01 8.15
C LYS A 38 13.76 19.56 6.90
N GLN A 39 14.60 18.75 6.22
CA GLN A 39 15.26 19.14 4.98
C GLN A 39 14.26 19.54 3.89
N VAL A 40 13.16 18.79 3.73
CA VAL A 40 12.10 19.12 2.77
C VAL A 40 11.44 20.46 3.12
N ILE A 41 11.12 20.69 4.39
CA ILE A 41 10.51 21.95 4.83
C ILE A 41 11.48 23.13 4.61
N GLU A 42 12.75 22.99 4.97
CA GLU A 42 13.78 24.04 4.82
C GLU A 42 14.06 24.35 3.36
N SER A 43 13.89 23.39 2.43
CA SER A 43 14.01 23.63 0.99
C SER A 43 12.93 24.56 0.43
N GLY A 44 11.80 24.69 1.13
CA GLY A 44 10.61 25.44 0.67
C GLY A 44 9.85 24.78 -0.48
N VAL A 45 10.29 23.61 -0.95
CA VAL A 45 9.68 22.88 -2.06
C VAL A 45 8.99 21.61 -1.55
N LEU A 46 7.69 21.71 -1.32
CA LEU A 46 6.88 20.60 -0.76
C LEU A 46 6.32 19.67 -1.83
N SER A 47 6.29 20.09 -3.09
CA SER A 47 5.79 19.30 -4.22
C SER A 47 6.43 19.73 -5.52
N GLN A 48 6.72 18.76 -6.39
CA GLN A 48 7.26 18.98 -7.73
C GLN A 48 6.54 18.04 -8.72
N PHE A 49 5.22 18.05 -8.70
CA PHE A 49 4.37 17.34 -9.65
C PHE A 49 3.59 18.36 -10.49
N LEU A 50 4.21 18.85 -11.56
CA LEU A 50 3.52 19.69 -12.54
C LEU A 50 2.86 18.83 -13.60
N GLY A 51 1.62 19.18 -13.99
CA GLY A 51 0.88 18.52 -15.06
C GLY A 51 1.35 18.94 -16.47
N ALA A 52 2.62 19.23 -16.65
CA ALA A 52 3.24 19.65 -17.90
C ALA A 52 4.61 19.01 -18.07
N TRP A 53 5.11 18.91 -19.30
CA TRP A 53 6.47 18.45 -19.57
C TRP A 53 7.49 19.46 -19.02
N HIS A 54 7.96 19.16 -17.81
CA HIS A 54 8.93 19.95 -17.06
C HIS A 54 9.74 19.02 -16.15
N GLU A 55 10.87 19.46 -15.63
CA GLU A 55 11.68 18.68 -14.68
C GLU A 55 10.86 18.29 -13.44
N ASP A 56 9.96 19.14 -13.01
CA ASP A 56 9.07 18.92 -11.86
C ASP A 56 7.87 17.99 -12.17
N PHE A 57 7.78 17.43 -13.37
CA PHE A 57 6.75 16.43 -13.71
C PHE A 57 6.95 15.12 -12.94
N TYR A 58 8.20 14.77 -12.63
CA TYR A 58 8.55 13.47 -12.05
C TYR A 58 8.60 13.45 -10.52
N GLY A 59 8.12 14.47 -9.86
CA GLY A 59 8.13 14.56 -8.40
C GLY A 59 9.41 15.15 -7.82
N GLY A 60 9.37 15.40 -6.51
CA GLY A 60 10.47 15.97 -5.75
C GLY A 60 11.65 15.02 -5.53
N GLU A 61 12.75 15.56 -5.01
CA GLU A 61 13.99 14.82 -4.77
C GLU A 61 13.76 13.56 -3.92
N LYS A 62 13.02 13.66 -2.81
CA LYS A 62 12.76 12.51 -1.91
C LYS A 62 11.90 11.42 -2.54
N VAL A 63 10.99 11.79 -3.44
CA VAL A 63 10.21 10.84 -4.23
C VAL A 63 11.12 10.07 -5.17
N ARG A 64 11.96 10.78 -5.92
CA ARG A 64 12.91 10.17 -6.88
C ARG A 64 13.96 9.30 -6.19
N GLU A 65 14.48 9.72 -5.02
CA GLU A 65 15.37 8.91 -4.20
C GLU A 65 14.71 7.60 -3.76
N PHE A 66 13.45 7.66 -3.34
CA PHE A 66 12.69 6.48 -2.92
C PHE A 66 12.41 5.53 -4.10
N GLU A 67 11.99 6.05 -5.24
CA GLU A 67 11.77 5.26 -6.45
C GLU A 67 13.05 4.54 -6.88
N LYS A 68 14.18 5.24 -6.88
CA LYS A 68 15.49 4.65 -7.18
C LYS A 68 15.90 3.56 -6.17
N ALA A 69 15.68 3.81 -4.89
CA ALA A 69 15.94 2.80 -3.86
C ALA A 69 15.06 1.54 -4.04
N CYS A 70 13.81 1.72 -4.46
CA CYS A 70 12.92 0.61 -4.80
C CYS A 70 13.42 -0.18 -6.04
N GLU A 71 13.86 0.51 -7.08
CA GLU A 71 14.44 -0.12 -8.27
C GLU A 71 15.63 -1.02 -7.91
N GLU A 72 16.55 -0.50 -7.11
CA GLU A 72 17.73 -1.23 -6.65
C GLU A 72 17.36 -2.41 -5.73
N PHE A 73 16.47 -2.17 -4.75
CA PHE A 73 16.10 -3.19 -3.77
C PHE A 73 15.33 -4.37 -4.39
N PHE A 74 14.40 -4.09 -5.30
CA PHE A 74 13.57 -5.11 -5.95
C PHE A 74 14.18 -5.65 -7.26
N GLY A 75 15.27 -5.07 -7.75
CA GLY A 75 15.89 -5.45 -9.02
C GLY A 75 14.97 -5.21 -10.22
N VAL A 76 14.13 -4.16 -10.16
CA VAL A 76 13.21 -3.79 -11.24
C VAL A 76 13.76 -2.60 -12.03
N LYS A 77 13.30 -2.47 -13.27
CA LYS A 77 13.79 -1.41 -14.16
C LYS A 77 13.24 -0.04 -13.81
N HIS A 78 12.01 0.01 -13.32
CA HIS A 78 11.30 1.25 -12.96
C HIS A 78 10.46 1.04 -11.72
N ALA A 79 10.39 2.06 -10.88
CA ALA A 79 9.47 2.18 -9.77
C ALA A 79 8.77 3.54 -9.85
N ILE A 80 7.47 3.56 -9.64
CA ILE A 80 6.66 4.78 -9.70
C ILE A 80 5.82 4.86 -8.44
N THR A 81 5.97 5.94 -7.70
CA THR A 81 5.18 6.20 -6.50
C THR A 81 3.80 6.73 -6.83
N VAL A 82 2.83 6.30 -6.06
CA VAL A 82 1.44 6.74 -6.14
C VAL A 82 0.91 7.08 -4.75
N ASN A 83 -0.16 7.83 -4.66
CA ASN A 83 -0.74 8.27 -3.38
C ASN A 83 -1.44 7.13 -2.61
N SER A 84 -1.72 6.01 -3.26
CA SER A 84 -2.35 4.84 -2.62
C SER A 84 -2.16 3.57 -3.45
N ALA A 85 -2.27 2.40 -2.81
CA ALA A 85 -2.25 1.12 -3.51
C ALA A 85 -3.40 1.01 -4.53
N THR A 86 -4.56 1.60 -4.24
CA THR A 86 -5.70 1.64 -5.17
C THR A 86 -5.34 2.39 -6.45
N SER A 87 -4.70 3.55 -6.34
CA SER A 87 -4.21 4.30 -7.51
C SER A 87 -3.17 3.51 -8.30
N GLY A 88 -2.30 2.78 -7.60
CA GLY A 88 -1.34 1.87 -8.23
C GLY A 88 -2.00 0.77 -9.03
N LEU A 89 -3.04 0.13 -8.47
CA LEU A 89 -3.82 -0.90 -9.17
C LEU A 89 -4.52 -0.33 -10.42
N ILE A 90 -5.14 0.85 -10.30
CA ILE A 90 -5.79 1.52 -11.43
C ILE A 90 -4.76 1.82 -12.54
N ALA A 91 -3.61 2.37 -12.18
CA ALA A 91 -2.55 2.66 -13.13
C ALA A 91 -1.99 1.38 -13.78
N ALA A 92 -1.80 0.30 -13.01
CA ALA A 92 -1.29 -0.97 -13.50
C ALA A 92 -2.27 -1.62 -14.49
N VAL A 93 -3.57 -1.65 -14.19
CA VAL A 93 -4.61 -2.18 -15.08
C VAL A 93 -4.62 -1.42 -16.41
N GLY A 94 -4.54 -0.09 -16.37
CA GLY A 94 -4.46 0.71 -17.61
C GLY A 94 -3.16 0.53 -18.37
N ALA A 95 -2.02 0.37 -17.67
CA ALA A 95 -0.72 0.20 -18.29
C ALA A 95 -0.58 -1.11 -19.10
N VAL A 96 -1.35 -2.15 -18.76
CA VAL A 96 -1.39 -3.40 -19.55
C VAL A 96 -2.33 -3.32 -20.74
N GLY A 97 -2.97 -2.17 -20.98
CA GLY A 97 -3.77 -1.91 -22.16
C GLY A 97 -5.20 -2.45 -22.09
N ILE A 98 -5.80 -2.50 -20.89
CA ILE A 98 -7.20 -2.89 -20.72
C ILE A 98 -8.12 -1.83 -21.30
N GLU A 99 -9.08 -2.27 -22.11
CA GLU A 99 -10.10 -1.42 -22.78
C GLU A 99 -11.50 -1.67 -22.22
N PRO A 100 -12.45 -0.74 -22.44
CA PRO A 100 -13.83 -0.93 -22.04
C PRO A 100 -14.45 -2.21 -22.61
N GLY A 101 -15.01 -3.05 -21.72
CA GLY A 101 -15.61 -4.33 -22.08
C GLY A 101 -14.69 -5.55 -21.99
N ASP A 102 -13.40 -5.33 -21.76
CA ASP A 102 -12.48 -6.43 -21.51
C ASP A 102 -12.82 -7.16 -20.20
N GLU A 103 -12.59 -8.46 -20.18
CA GLU A 103 -12.78 -9.31 -19.01
C GLU A 103 -11.46 -9.53 -18.29
N VAL A 104 -11.44 -9.23 -16.98
CA VAL A 104 -10.25 -9.37 -16.13
C VAL A 104 -10.55 -10.28 -14.96
N ILE A 105 -9.79 -11.37 -14.84
CA ILE A 105 -9.97 -12.35 -13.75
C ILE A 105 -9.44 -11.75 -12.45
N VAL A 106 -10.25 -11.84 -11.39
CA VAL A 106 -9.93 -11.35 -10.06
C VAL A 106 -10.44 -12.32 -8.99
N SER A 107 -9.70 -12.46 -7.89
CA SER A 107 -10.14 -13.28 -6.75
C SER A 107 -11.36 -12.66 -6.08
N PRO A 108 -12.40 -13.47 -5.71
CA PRO A 108 -13.52 -12.99 -4.90
C PRO A 108 -13.15 -12.72 -3.44
N TRP A 109 -12.06 -13.31 -2.96
CA TRP A 109 -11.54 -13.12 -1.61
C TRP A 109 -10.38 -12.11 -1.63
N THR A 110 -10.72 -10.84 -1.75
CA THR A 110 -9.76 -9.74 -1.81
C THR A 110 -10.40 -8.45 -1.32
N MET A 111 -9.57 -7.42 -1.16
CA MET A 111 -10.08 -6.08 -0.94
C MET A 111 -10.83 -5.57 -2.18
N CYS A 112 -11.91 -4.84 -2.00
CA CYS A 112 -12.73 -4.33 -3.11
C CYS A 112 -11.93 -3.52 -4.15
N ALA A 113 -10.83 -2.90 -3.75
CA ALA A 113 -9.94 -2.15 -4.64
C ALA A 113 -9.44 -2.98 -5.83
N SER A 114 -9.26 -4.29 -5.67
CA SER A 114 -8.83 -5.17 -6.77
C SER A 114 -9.87 -5.25 -7.90
N ALA A 115 -11.14 -5.32 -7.55
CA ALA A 115 -12.22 -5.33 -8.55
C ALA A 115 -12.56 -3.91 -9.04
N THR A 116 -12.55 -2.91 -8.14
CA THR A 116 -12.89 -1.53 -8.54
C THR A 116 -11.83 -0.91 -9.45
N ALA A 117 -10.57 -1.32 -9.37
CA ALA A 117 -9.54 -0.89 -10.32
C ALA A 117 -9.85 -1.33 -11.76
N ILE A 118 -10.44 -2.52 -11.94
CA ILE A 118 -10.91 -3.03 -13.24
C ILE A 118 -12.09 -2.20 -13.73
N LEU A 119 -13.09 -1.98 -12.85
CA LEU A 119 -14.28 -1.18 -13.17
C LEU A 119 -13.93 0.26 -13.55
N HIS A 120 -12.85 0.80 -13.02
CA HIS A 120 -12.38 2.15 -13.35
C HIS A 120 -12.07 2.33 -14.84
N TRP A 121 -11.66 1.25 -15.50
CA TRP A 121 -11.40 1.21 -16.94
C TRP A 121 -12.61 0.77 -17.77
N ASN A 122 -13.81 0.71 -17.17
CA ASN A 122 -15.03 0.17 -17.78
C ASN A 122 -14.86 -1.28 -18.27
N ALA A 123 -13.93 -2.01 -17.69
CA ALA A 123 -13.74 -3.44 -17.90
C ALA A 123 -14.58 -4.27 -16.91
N ILE A 124 -14.71 -5.55 -17.16
CA ILE A 124 -15.61 -6.47 -16.45
C ILE A 124 -14.77 -7.37 -15.52
N PRO A 125 -14.90 -7.26 -14.17
CA PRO A 125 -14.23 -8.17 -13.27
C PRO A 125 -14.92 -9.54 -13.29
N ILE A 126 -14.15 -10.58 -13.59
CA ILE A 126 -14.59 -11.98 -13.58
C ILE A 126 -14.03 -12.64 -12.33
N PHE A 127 -14.89 -12.99 -11.40
CA PHE A 127 -14.50 -13.62 -10.14
C PHE A 127 -14.25 -15.11 -10.30
N ALA A 128 -13.04 -15.59 -9.96
CA ALA A 128 -12.62 -16.98 -10.04
C ALA A 128 -11.80 -17.43 -8.81
#